data_d23b639ac2a29c8537a53f25a1cc5e53
#
_entry.id   d23b639ac2a29c8537a53f25a1cc5e53
#
_cell.length_a   1.000
_cell.length_b   1.000
_cell.length_c   1.000
_cell.angle_alpha   90.00
_cell.angle_beta   90.00
_cell.angle_gamma   90.00
#
_symmetry.space_group_name_H-M   'P 1'
#
loop_
_entity.id
_entity.type
_entity.pdbx_description
1 polymer ?
#
loop_
_entity_poly.entity_id
_entity_poly.type
_entity_poly.pdbx_seq_one_letter_code
_entity_poly.pdbx_strand_id
1 'polypeptide(L)'
;MIFRGTFEHALDAKNRLTVPAKYREVLRGGIVLAISPETEVGTARSLSIWRPDDYDSFVQQALADLNPLGPRARDLRNLLYGNSWDQELDSANRLVIPQPAREFAGLEKDAVITGAGDHLQIWDRKAFAEYNATALSRFSEITARFDHTD
;
A
#
# COMPACT_ATOMS: atom_id res chain seq x y z
N MET A 1 -3.65 1.06 -16.08
CA MET A 1 -2.45 0.21 -15.97
C MET A 1 -2.51 -0.64 -14.70
N ILE A 2 -2.03 -1.87 -14.78
CA ILE A 2 -1.99 -2.80 -13.65
C ILE A 2 -0.57 -2.85 -13.11
N PHE A 3 -0.42 -2.68 -11.80
CA PHE A 3 0.87 -2.76 -11.13
C PHE A 3 1.19 -4.21 -10.78
N ARG A 4 2.33 -4.71 -11.24
CA ARG A 4 2.80 -6.10 -11.09
C ARG A 4 4.25 -6.14 -10.64
N GLY A 5 4.63 -7.26 -10.07
CA GLY A 5 6.01 -7.59 -9.77
C GLY A 5 6.43 -7.24 -8.36
N THR A 6 7.64 -7.65 -8.03
CA THR A 6 8.26 -7.45 -6.72
C THR A 6 9.65 -6.86 -6.93
N PHE A 7 9.96 -5.77 -6.27
CA PHE A 7 11.18 -5.01 -6.47
C PHE A 7 11.83 -4.72 -5.12
N GLU A 8 13.13 -5.00 -5.01
CA GLU A 8 13.89 -4.68 -3.81
C GLU A 8 14.50 -3.29 -3.95
N HIS A 9 14.33 -2.45 -2.93
CA HIS A 9 14.86 -1.11 -2.87
C HIS A 9 15.30 -0.79 -1.45
N ALA A 10 15.96 0.36 -1.30
CA ALA A 10 16.34 0.86 0.02
C ALA A 10 15.97 2.34 0.12
N LEU A 11 15.61 2.78 1.33
CA LEU A 11 15.45 4.19 1.62
C LEU A 11 16.83 4.85 1.61
N ASP A 12 16.93 6.03 1.03
CA ASP A 12 18.16 6.82 1.11
C ASP A 12 18.26 7.56 2.46
N ALA A 13 19.34 8.31 2.65
CA ALA A 13 19.59 9.04 3.90
C ALA A 13 18.53 10.08 4.23
N LYS A 14 17.74 10.49 3.25
CA LYS A 14 16.64 11.45 3.40
C LYS A 14 15.28 10.76 3.41
N ASN A 15 15.25 9.45 3.63
CA ASN A 15 14.03 8.65 3.67
C ASN A 15 13.21 8.71 2.38
N ARG A 16 13.91 8.78 1.25
CA ARG A 16 13.28 8.74 -0.07
C ARG A 16 13.39 7.34 -0.64
N LEU A 17 12.33 6.92 -1.31
CA LEU A 17 12.25 5.61 -1.97
C LEU A 17 12.09 5.83 -3.47
N THR A 18 12.88 5.10 -4.27
CA THR A 18 12.79 5.16 -5.73
C THR A 18 11.71 4.17 -6.20
N VAL A 19 10.77 4.67 -6.99
CA VAL A 19 9.75 3.83 -7.62
C VAL A 19 10.31 3.27 -8.92
N PRO A 20 9.99 2.01 -9.29
CA PRO A 20 10.45 1.44 -10.55
C PRO A 20 10.14 2.34 -11.74
N ALA A 21 11.14 2.53 -12.60
CA ALA A 21 11.07 3.50 -13.71
C ALA A 21 9.90 3.22 -14.68
N LYS A 22 9.48 1.96 -14.81
CA LYS A 22 8.36 1.59 -15.70
C LYS A 22 7.03 2.19 -15.26
N TYR A 23 6.89 2.65 -14.02
CA TYR A 23 5.66 3.27 -13.52
C TYR A 23 5.68 4.80 -13.54
N ARG A 24 6.77 5.40 -14.02
CA ARG A 24 6.94 6.84 -14.07
C ARG A 24 5.79 7.54 -14.77
N GLU A 25 5.42 7.06 -15.96
CA GLU A 25 4.37 7.70 -16.75
C GLU A 25 3.00 7.60 -16.09
N VAL A 26 2.64 6.43 -15.58
CA VAL A 26 1.32 6.22 -14.97
C VAL A 26 1.17 7.00 -13.67
N LEU A 27 2.28 7.33 -12.99
CA LEU A 27 2.27 8.08 -11.73
C LEU A 27 2.62 9.56 -11.92
N ARG A 28 2.75 10.03 -13.16
CA ARG A 28 3.19 11.40 -13.46
C ARG A 28 2.27 12.47 -12.90
N GLY A 29 0.97 12.22 -12.84
CA GLY A 29 -0.02 13.18 -12.38
C GLY A 29 -0.09 13.37 -10.87
N GLY A 30 0.85 12.78 -10.13
CA GLY A 30 0.84 12.78 -8.69
C GLY A 30 0.48 11.43 -8.11
N ILE A 31 0.77 11.25 -6.83
CA ILE A 31 0.49 10.03 -6.10
C ILE A 31 -0.17 10.35 -4.76
N VAL A 32 -0.84 9.36 -4.20
CA VAL A 32 -1.22 9.33 -2.78
C VAL A 32 -0.44 8.19 -2.14
N LEU A 33 0.38 8.53 -1.14
CA LEU A 33 1.00 7.56 -0.26
C LEU A 33 0.09 7.39 0.95
N ALA A 34 -0.25 6.17 1.30
CA ALA A 34 -1.19 5.90 2.39
C ALA A 34 -0.77 4.68 3.20
N ILE A 35 -1.23 4.62 4.44
CA ILE A 35 -1.15 3.36 5.19
C ILE A 35 -2.13 2.36 4.57
N SER A 36 -1.75 1.09 4.53
CA SER A 36 -2.64 0.04 4.03
C SER A 36 -3.51 -0.49 5.17
N PRO A 37 -4.84 -0.52 5.01
CA PRO A 37 -5.71 -1.07 6.06
C PRO A 37 -5.55 -2.59 6.14
N GLU A 38 -5.60 -3.10 7.37
CA GLU A 38 -5.52 -4.52 7.66
C GLU A 38 -6.76 -4.94 8.45
N THR A 39 -7.24 -6.14 8.17
CA THR A 39 -8.39 -6.70 8.89
C THR A 39 -7.99 -7.61 10.02
N GLU A 40 -6.74 -8.07 10.05
CA GLU A 40 -6.21 -8.93 11.10
C GLU A 40 -5.17 -8.20 11.93
N VAL A 41 -5.33 -8.22 13.23
CA VAL A 41 -4.35 -7.69 14.17
C VAL A 41 -3.11 -8.59 14.17
N GLY A 42 -1.93 -7.98 14.10
CA GLY A 42 -0.65 -8.70 14.14
C GLY A 42 -0.11 -9.14 12.79
N THR A 43 -0.81 -8.86 11.69
CA THR A 43 -0.25 -9.08 10.35
C THR A 43 0.78 -8.02 10.01
N ALA A 44 1.64 -8.33 9.04
CA ALA A 44 2.62 -7.37 8.54
C ALA A 44 1.91 -6.15 7.96
N ARG A 45 2.42 -4.96 8.28
CA ARG A 45 1.85 -3.69 7.84
C ARG A 45 2.62 -3.17 6.64
N SER A 46 1.89 -2.57 5.72
CA SER A 46 2.46 -1.98 4.52
C SER A 46 1.93 -0.58 4.27
N LEU A 47 2.60 0.13 3.37
CA LEU A 47 2.12 1.36 2.80
C LEU A 47 1.66 1.08 1.38
N SER A 48 0.88 1.99 0.82
CA SER A 48 0.42 1.88 -0.55
C SER A 48 0.66 3.18 -1.31
N ILE A 49 0.95 3.03 -2.60
CA ILE A 49 1.08 4.15 -3.53
C ILE A 49 -0.04 4.01 -4.55
N TRP A 50 -0.85 5.06 -4.66
CA TRP A 50 -2.02 5.08 -5.52
C TRP A 50 -1.96 6.27 -6.47
N ARG A 51 -2.63 6.13 -7.60
CA ARG A 51 -3.09 7.31 -8.32
C ARG A 51 -4.21 7.94 -7.50
N PRO A 52 -4.29 9.27 -7.42
CA PRO A 52 -5.23 9.93 -6.50
C PRO A 52 -6.69 9.50 -6.66
N ASP A 53 -7.19 9.43 -7.89
CA ASP A 53 -8.58 9.03 -8.14
C ASP A 53 -8.86 7.59 -7.71
N ASP A 54 -7.88 6.70 -7.88
CA ASP A 54 -8.04 5.31 -7.48
C ASP A 54 -8.07 5.17 -5.96
N TYR A 55 -7.30 5.98 -5.24
CA TYR A 55 -7.37 5.98 -3.78
C TYR A 55 -8.73 6.44 -3.28
N ASP A 56 -9.25 7.51 -3.84
CA ASP A 56 -10.56 8.03 -3.47
C ASP A 56 -11.67 7.02 -3.74
N SER A 57 -11.59 6.32 -4.87
CA SER A 57 -12.54 5.24 -5.19
C SER A 57 -12.45 4.09 -4.19
N PHE A 58 -11.24 3.72 -3.80
CA PHE A 58 -11.02 2.69 -2.78
C PHE A 58 -11.65 3.08 -1.44
N VAL A 59 -11.42 4.31 -0.99
CA VAL A 59 -11.98 4.80 0.28
C VAL A 59 -13.51 4.83 0.22
N GLN A 60 -14.08 5.29 -0.90
CA GLN A 60 -15.52 5.32 -1.08
C GLN A 60 -16.14 3.92 -1.01
N GLN A 61 -15.50 2.94 -1.61
CA GLN A 61 -15.95 1.55 -1.52
C GLN A 61 -15.86 1.01 -0.09
N ALA A 62 -14.79 1.34 0.62
CA ALA A 62 -14.62 0.91 2.01
C ALA A 62 -15.70 1.49 2.93
N LEU A 63 -16.21 2.68 2.62
CA LEU A 63 -17.23 3.36 3.41
C LEU A 63 -18.66 3.04 2.97
N ALA A 64 -18.87 2.42 1.82
CA ALA A 64 -20.17 2.32 1.15
C ALA A 64 -21.26 1.66 2.00
N ASP A 65 -20.90 0.64 2.78
CA ASP A 65 -21.86 -0.11 3.58
C ASP A 65 -21.96 0.37 5.02
N LEU A 66 -21.27 1.47 5.36
CA LEU A 66 -21.29 2.03 6.70
C LEU A 66 -22.29 3.17 6.80
N ASN A 67 -22.90 3.32 7.97
CA ASN A 67 -23.70 4.50 8.26
C ASN A 67 -22.78 5.73 8.26
N PRO A 68 -22.99 6.70 7.33
CA PRO A 68 -22.08 7.85 7.21
C PRO A 68 -22.05 8.75 8.45
N LEU A 69 -23.05 8.67 9.31
CA LEU A 69 -23.10 9.43 10.55
C LEU A 69 -22.60 8.62 11.76
N GLY A 70 -22.26 7.37 11.56
CA GLY A 70 -21.84 6.48 12.63
C GLY A 70 -20.36 6.62 12.99
N PRO A 71 -19.97 6.12 14.17
CA PRO A 71 -18.58 6.21 14.63
C PRO A 71 -17.60 5.40 13.78
N ARG A 72 -18.03 4.27 13.23
CA ARG A 72 -17.16 3.44 12.39
C ARG A 72 -16.77 4.16 11.10
N ALA A 73 -17.73 4.80 10.44
CA ALA A 73 -17.46 5.56 9.23
C ALA A 73 -16.57 6.76 9.53
N ARG A 74 -16.81 7.44 10.64
CA ARG A 74 -15.98 8.57 11.07
C ARG A 74 -14.55 8.15 11.31
N ASP A 75 -14.33 7.08 12.06
CA ASP A 75 -12.99 6.60 12.40
C ASP A 75 -12.26 6.12 11.16
N LEU A 76 -12.92 5.34 10.30
CA LEU A 76 -12.31 4.84 9.08
C LEU A 76 -11.92 5.98 8.13
N ARG A 77 -12.82 6.95 7.96
CA ARG A 77 -12.55 8.13 7.13
C ARG A 77 -11.35 8.92 7.63
N ASN A 78 -11.29 9.16 8.95
CA ASN A 78 -10.18 9.90 9.56
C ASN A 78 -8.87 9.13 9.46
N LEU A 79 -8.89 7.81 9.62
CA LEU A 79 -7.68 7.00 9.52
C LEU A 79 -7.17 6.91 8.08
N LEU A 80 -8.06 6.71 7.12
CA LEU A 80 -7.65 6.54 5.72
C LEU A 80 -7.20 7.87 5.10
N TYR A 81 -7.94 8.95 5.32
CA TYR A 81 -7.54 10.25 4.76
C TYR A 81 -6.49 10.95 5.61
N GLY A 82 -6.55 10.84 6.93
CA GLY A 82 -5.58 11.47 7.83
C GLY A 82 -4.20 10.85 7.74
N ASN A 83 -4.09 9.60 7.31
CA ASN A 83 -2.83 8.90 7.13
C ASN A 83 -2.56 8.63 5.65
N SER A 84 -2.80 9.64 4.85
CA SER A 84 -2.45 9.66 3.43
C SER A 84 -1.80 11.00 3.10
N TRP A 85 -0.89 10.99 2.14
CA TRP A 85 -0.08 12.15 1.77
C TRP A 85 -0.03 12.30 0.27
N ASP A 86 -0.43 13.48 -0.21
CA ASP A 86 -0.28 13.83 -1.61
C ASP A 86 1.18 14.14 -1.90
N GLN A 87 1.73 13.54 -2.94
CA GLN A 87 3.08 13.81 -3.38
C GLN A 87 3.19 13.76 -4.90
N GLU A 88 4.27 14.32 -5.40
CA GLU A 88 4.72 14.13 -6.76
C GLU A 88 6.08 13.46 -6.71
N LEU A 89 6.33 12.51 -7.63
CA LEU A 89 7.64 11.92 -7.76
C LEU A 89 8.63 12.99 -8.24
N ASP A 90 9.84 12.99 -7.67
CA ASP A 90 10.87 13.91 -8.13
C ASP A 90 11.47 13.46 -9.47
N SER A 91 12.44 14.22 -9.99
CA SER A 91 13.05 13.90 -11.29
C SER A 91 13.76 12.55 -11.35
N ALA A 92 14.06 11.97 -10.20
CA ALA A 92 14.68 10.63 -10.10
C ALA A 92 13.65 9.55 -9.69
N ASN A 93 12.36 9.81 -9.83
CA ASN A 93 11.26 8.91 -9.46
C ASN A 93 11.23 8.55 -7.98
N ARG A 94 11.59 9.47 -7.12
CA ARG A 94 11.62 9.23 -5.67
C ARG A 94 10.47 9.94 -4.99
N LEU A 95 9.97 9.31 -3.91
CA LEU A 95 9.03 9.93 -2.99
C LEU A 95 9.64 9.90 -1.58
N VAL A 96 9.19 10.83 -0.74
CA VAL A 96 9.59 10.85 0.67
C VAL A 96 8.61 9.99 1.46
N ILE A 97 9.13 9.13 2.35
CA ILE A 97 8.28 8.37 3.27
C ILE A 97 8.25 9.14 4.59
N PRO A 98 7.12 9.78 4.94
CA PRO A 98 7.01 10.52 6.21
C PRO A 98 7.22 9.62 7.43
N GLN A 99 7.69 10.23 8.52
CA GLN A 99 7.98 9.47 9.75
C GLN A 99 6.79 8.65 10.23
N PRO A 100 5.54 9.18 10.30
CA PRO A 100 4.41 8.36 10.74
C PRO A 100 4.18 7.13 9.86
N ALA A 101 4.40 7.25 8.54
CA ALA A 101 4.28 6.13 7.63
C ALA A 101 5.39 5.11 7.85
N ARG A 102 6.62 5.56 8.03
CA ARG A 102 7.75 4.66 8.33
C ARG A 102 7.51 3.87 9.61
N GLU A 103 7.05 4.56 10.65
CA GLU A 103 6.75 3.91 11.93
C GLU A 103 5.63 2.88 11.79
N PHE A 104 4.57 3.23 11.08
CA PHE A 104 3.45 2.31 10.86
C PHE A 104 3.90 1.01 10.20
N ALA A 105 4.71 1.10 9.16
CA ALA A 105 5.15 -0.06 8.38
C ALA A 105 6.45 -0.69 8.89
N GLY A 106 7.05 -0.13 9.93
CA GLY A 106 8.32 -0.63 10.45
C GLY A 106 9.48 -0.48 9.48
N LEU A 107 9.44 0.53 8.61
CA LEU A 107 10.47 0.76 7.60
C LEU A 107 11.69 1.42 8.23
N GLU A 108 12.85 0.79 8.06
CA GLU A 108 14.13 1.34 8.49
C GLU A 108 14.98 1.74 7.29
N LYS A 109 15.40 0.76 6.49
CA LYS A 109 16.24 0.99 5.33
C LYS A 109 15.82 0.13 4.15
N ASP A 110 15.89 -1.19 4.28
CA ASP A 110 15.62 -2.10 3.18
C ASP A 110 14.11 -2.30 3.00
N ALA A 111 13.64 -2.12 1.81
CA ALA A 111 12.22 -2.16 1.48
C ALA A 111 11.95 -3.06 0.28
N VAL A 112 10.71 -3.50 0.17
CA VAL A 112 10.19 -4.23 -0.99
C VAL A 112 8.98 -3.46 -1.50
N ILE A 113 8.93 -3.28 -2.81
CA ILE A 113 7.76 -2.72 -3.49
C ILE A 113 7.08 -3.84 -4.26
N THR A 114 5.78 -4.03 -4.05
CA THR A 114 5.01 -5.05 -4.77
C THR A 114 3.85 -4.42 -5.51
N GLY A 115 3.57 -4.94 -6.71
CA GLY A 115 2.36 -4.59 -7.44
C GLY A 115 1.15 -5.34 -6.89
N ALA A 116 0.09 -4.60 -6.61
CA ALA A 116 -1.15 -5.16 -6.07
C ALA A 116 -2.35 -4.85 -6.98
N GLY A 117 -2.13 -4.69 -8.27
CA GLY A 117 -3.17 -4.41 -9.25
C GLY A 117 -3.38 -2.92 -9.44
N ASP A 118 -4.26 -2.31 -8.67
CA ASP A 118 -4.57 -0.88 -8.79
C ASP A 118 -3.66 0.03 -7.96
N HIS A 119 -2.72 -0.56 -7.21
CA HIS A 119 -1.76 0.22 -6.42
C HIS A 119 -0.46 -0.56 -6.24
N LEU A 120 0.57 0.14 -5.74
CA LEU A 120 1.81 -0.46 -5.29
C LEU A 120 1.79 -0.54 -3.76
N GLN A 121 2.45 -1.55 -3.20
CA GLN A 121 2.64 -1.66 -1.76
C GLN A 121 4.12 -1.54 -1.41
N ILE A 122 4.40 -0.95 -0.26
CA ILE A 122 5.76 -0.80 0.27
C ILE A 122 5.81 -1.52 1.61
N TRP A 123 6.80 -2.42 1.73
CA TRP A 123 6.99 -3.25 2.91
C TRP A 123 8.40 -3.10 3.43
N ASP A 124 8.58 -3.25 4.74
CA ASP A 124 9.88 -3.61 5.27
C ASP A 124 10.31 -4.95 4.70
N ARG A 125 11.56 -5.06 4.26
CA ARG A 125 12.04 -6.25 3.55
C ARG A 125 11.89 -7.53 4.35
N LYS A 126 12.27 -7.51 5.64
CA LYS A 126 12.16 -8.67 6.52
C LYS A 126 10.71 -9.05 6.76
N ALA A 127 9.86 -8.06 7.04
CA ALA A 127 8.44 -8.28 7.26
C ALA A 127 7.76 -8.85 6.02
N PHE A 128 8.13 -8.36 4.82
CA PHE A 128 7.61 -8.89 3.57
C PHE A 128 8.01 -10.35 3.37
N ALA A 129 9.27 -10.71 3.64
CA ALA A 129 9.74 -12.08 3.47
C ALA A 129 8.92 -13.06 4.33
N GLU A 130 8.66 -12.69 5.57
CA GLU A 130 7.85 -13.51 6.48
C GLU A 130 6.39 -13.61 6.03
N TYR A 131 5.79 -12.48 5.67
CA TYR A 131 4.43 -12.43 5.15
C TYR A 131 4.29 -13.28 3.88
N ASN A 132 5.19 -13.08 2.91
CA ASN A 132 5.11 -13.74 1.62
C ASN A 132 5.28 -15.26 1.74
N ALA A 133 6.20 -15.72 2.59
CA ALA A 133 6.39 -17.15 2.84
C ALA A 133 5.11 -17.77 3.41
N THR A 134 4.47 -17.13 4.38
CA THR A 134 3.22 -17.58 4.97
C THR A 134 2.09 -17.58 3.94
N ALA A 135 1.96 -16.50 3.17
CA ALA A 135 0.91 -16.37 2.15
C ALA A 135 1.07 -17.43 1.05
N LEU A 136 2.30 -17.67 0.59
CA LEU A 136 2.57 -18.69 -0.42
C LEU A 136 2.25 -20.09 0.08
N SER A 137 2.55 -20.39 1.35
CA SER A 137 2.22 -21.70 1.93
C SER A 137 0.72 -21.96 2.00
N ARG A 138 -0.10 -20.90 1.99
CA ARG A 138 -1.56 -20.96 2.03
C ARG A 138 -2.22 -20.74 0.67
N PHE A 139 -1.43 -20.65 -0.39
CA PHE A 139 -1.94 -20.28 -1.70
C PHE A 139 -3.04 -21.23 -2.19
N SER A 140 -2.78 -22.53 -2.10
CA SER A 140 -3.76 -23.55 -2.51
C SER A 140 -5.06 -23.47 -1.70
N GLU A 141 -4.94 -23.22 -0.40
CA GLU A 141 -6.08 -23.09 0.51
C GLU A 141 -6.93 -21.88 0.15
N ILE A 142 -6.27 -20.75 -0.17
CA ILE A 142 -6.95 -19.52 -0.56
C ILE A 142 -7.67 -19.72 -1.90
N THR A 143 -6.99 -20.32 -2.88
CA THR A 143 -7.57 -20.53 -4.21
C THR A 143 -8.68 -21.56 -4.23
N ALA A 144 -8.66 -22.54 -3.33
CA ALA A 144 -9.70 -23.56 -3.24
C ALA A 144 -11.09 -22.97 -3.00
N ARG A 145 -11.18 -21.78 -2.43
CA ARG A 145 -12.47 -21.10 -2.18
C ARG A 145 -13.17 -20.67 -3.46
N PHE A 146 -12.45 -20.52 -4.56
CA PHE A 146 -13.06 -20.16 -5.83
C PHE A 146 -13.81 -21.34 -6.47
N ASP A 147 -13.48 -22.57 -6.08
CA ASP A 147 -14.14 -23.76 -6.61
C ASP A 147 -15.54 -23.99 -6.03
N HIS A 148 -15.89 -23.24 -5.00
CA HIS A 148 -17.18 -23.40 -4.32
C HIS A 148 -18.26 -22.45 -4.82
N THR A 149 -18.02 -21.75 -5.88
CA THR A 149 -18.98 -20.81 -6.47
C THR A 149 -19.87 -21.46 -7.52
N ASP A 150 -19.72 -22.72 -7.77
CA ASP A 150 -20.44 -23.48 -8.78
C ASP A 150 -21.94 -23.61 -8.46
#